data_bfa10339bea89cfbe5160bc825e11c56
#
_entry.id   bfa10339bea89cfbe5160bc825e11c56
#
_cell.length_a   1.000
_cell.length_b   1.000
_cell.length_c   1.000
_cell.angle_alpha   90.00
_cell.angle_beta   90.00
_cell.angle_gamma   90.00
#
_symmetry.space_group_name_H-M   'P 1'
#
loop_
_entity.id
_entity.type
_entity.pdbx_description
1 polymer ?
#
loop_
_entity_poly.entity_id
_entity_poly.type
_entity_poly.pdbx_seq_one_letter_code
_entity_poly.pdbx_strand_id
1 'polypeptide(L)'
;MTATPPSVTRTSGIVVSGLVVETARHHVPVVADVAFEIRSGTVMGLVGESGSGKSTVSVALLGHARRGLRIAAGEVRVDGQDILAMTEQELRRSRGRLVSYVPQDPASSLNPGLRVGSQLAEALTIHPDALAAGQSALARVHEVLDEVGLAPTQRLLDSYPHQLSGGQQQRVAIAMAFVCRPRLIVLDEPTTGLDVTTQRRVLDTVRELTQRHRVASVYVSHDLAVVAGIADQTAVMYAGRIIESGPTAEIFRSARHPYTAGLFRAAPSARRTALLVGIEGRPPHPGRWPQGCGFASRCPQAQDDCLPAVPSLTSVGPDHVARCLHPLPSDAIAHANPPVPPSPGHSGSALAVSGLVAHYGSTEVLHGVDLTVPAGRCTAVVGESGSGKTTLARCIAGLHQLWRGELAYAGTALDPLPQRRSKDERRVLQYVFQNPYASLNPRTSVGANIEEPLRYFTGFSARDRRERVLRVLDDVALSADFADRMPDQLSGGERQRVAVGRALSVDPELLICDEITSALDVSVQALLVEQLRRLQHERGLSMLFITHNLAVVRSIAQDVVVVSRGTVVEQGPVEHVLDNPQHPYTIQLLADLPHLEPTA
;
A
#
# COMPACT_ATOMS: atom_id res chain seq x y z
N MET A 1 15.20 -47.11 -14.97
CA MET A 1 15.64 -46.90 -13.56
C MET A 1 14.90 -45.66 -13.06
N THR A 2 13.82 -45.91 -12.36
CA THR A 2 12.97 -44.85 -11.78
C THR A 2 13.66 -44.35 -10.51
N ALA A 3 14.09 -43.09 -10.54
CA ALA A 3 14.63 -42.43 -9.36
C ALA A 3 13.52 -42.22 -8.33
N THR A 4 13.68 -42.83 -7.17
CA THR A 4 12.82 -42.60 -6.00
C THR A 4 13.00 -41.17 -5.54
N PRO A 5 11.92 -40.40 -5.30
CA PRO A 5 12.05 -39.06 -4.75
C PRO A 5 12.65 -39.12 -3.34
N PRO A 6 13.47 -38.15 -2.93
CA PRO A 6 14.09 -38.15 -1.61
C PRO A 6 13.01 -38.13 -0.53
N SER A 7 13.20 -38.93 0.49
CA SER A 7 12.37 -39.05 1.69
C SER A 7 12.24 -37.68 2.36
N VAL A 8 11.04 -37.09 2.28
CA VAL A 8 10.67 -35.84 2.98
C VAL A 8 10.73 -36.16 4.49
N THR A 9 11.77 -35.72 5.15
CA THR A 9 11.78 -35.54 6.61
C THR A 9 10.57 -34.68 6.95
N ARG A 10 9.72 -35.14 7.87
CA ARG A 10 8.55 -34.41 8.40
C ARG A 10 9.00 -33.10 9.03
N THR A 11 9.21 -32.08 8.22
CA THR A 11 9.34 -30.69 8.69
C THR A 11 7.94 -30.19 8.97
N SER A 12 7.65 -29.85 10.23
CA SER A 12 6.45 -29.11 10.61
C SER A 12 6.43 -27.79 9.82
N GLY A 13 5.41 -27.59 9.00
CA GLY A 13 5.31 -26.42 8.14
C GLY A 13 4.10 -26.50 7.22
N ILE A 14 4.07 -25.57 6.29
CA ILE A 14 3.00 -25.42 5.30
C ILE A 14 3.57 -25.79 3.93
N VAL A 15 2.84 -26.61 3.19
CA VAL A 15 3.16 -26.96 1.80
C VAL A 15 1.96 -26.65 0.93
N VAL A 16 2.17 -25.83 -0.08
CA VAL A 16 1.19 -25.51 -1.12
C VAL A 16 1.71 -26.07 -2.43
N SER A 17 0.91 -26.85 -3.14
CA SER A 17 1.30 -27.46 -4.41
C SER A 17 0.18 -27.38 -5.44
N GLY A 18 0.53 -26.86 -6.63
CA GLY A 18 -0.34 -26.84 -7.81
C GLY A 18 -1.68 -26.11 -7.59
N LEU A 19 -1.72 -25.10 -6.70
CA LEU A 19 -2.97 -24.38 -6.39
C LEU A 19 -3.50 -23.64 -7.60
N VAL A 20 -4.77 -23.92 -7.98
CA VAL A 20 -5.51 -23.28 -9.06
C VAL A 20 -6.82 -22.75 -8.52
N VAL A 21 -7.07 -21.45 -8.74
CA VAL A 21 -8.36 -20.81 -8.46
C VAL A 21 -8.89 -20.18 -9.73
N GLU A 22 -10.15 -20.43 -10.03
CA GLU A 22 -10.79 -19.97 -11.25
C GLU A 22 -12.17 -19.36 -10.99
N THR A 23 -12.72 -18.67 -12.01
CA THR A 23 -14.10 -18.17 -11.94
C THR A 23 -15.09 -19.34 -11.97
N ALA A 24 -16.09 -19.30 -11.09
CA ALA A 24 -17.05 -20.41 -10.94
C ALA A 24 -17.92 -20.67 -12.18
N ARG A 25 -18.19 -19.65 -13.01
CA ARG A 25 -19.06 -19.76 -14.19
C ARG A 25 -18.32 -20.10 -15.48
N HIS A 26 -17.14 -19.50 -15.68
CA HIS A 26 -16.45 -19.56 -16.98
C HIS A 26 -15.13 -20.33 -16.92
N HIS A 27 -14.79 -20.87 -15.75
CA HIS A 27 -13.54 -21.62 -15.53
C HIS A 27 -12.28 -20.88 -15.97
N VAL A 28 -12.31 -19.55 -15.87
CA VAL A 28 -11.17 -18.69 -16.20
C VAL A 28 -10.22 -18.68 -15.02
N PRO A 29 -8.94 -19.07 -15.18
CA PRO A 29 -7.99 -19.07 -14.10
C PRO A 29 -7.66 -17.65 -13.64
N VAL A 30 -7.69 -17.45 -12.30
CA VAL A 30 -7.29 -16.23 -11.58
C VAL A 30 -5.97 -16.47 -10.87
N VAL A 31 -5.75 -17.70 -10.41
CA VAL A 31 -4.50 -18.22 -9.86
C VAL A 31 -4.22 -19.55 -10.55
N ALA A 32 -2.98 -19.79 -10.96
CA ALA A 32 -2.60 -21.00 -11.67
C ALA A 32 -1.22 -21.48 -11.26
N ASP A 33 -1.13 -22.76 -10.89
CA ASP A 33 0.11 -23.46 -10.57
C ASP A 33 0.95 -22.74 -9.51
N VAL A 34 0.31 -22.35 -8.39
CA VAL A 34 1.01 -21.75 -7.25
C VAL A 34 1.51 -22.86 -6.32
N ALA A 35 2.82 -22.85 -6.07
CA ALA A 35 3.49 -23.80 -5.18
C ALA A 35 4.56 -23.08 -4.35
N PHE A 36 4.60 -23.35 -3.04
CA PHE A 36 5.61 -22.86 -2.11
C PHE A 36 5.57 -23.63 -0.78
N GLU A 37 6.63 -23.48 0.00
CA GLU A 37 6.72 -24.07 1.33
C GLU A 37 7.08 -23.00 2.36
N ILE A 38 6.53 -23.12 3.58
CA ILE A 38 6.82 -22.22 4.70
C ILE A 38 7.19 -23.06 5.91
N ARG A 39 8.34 -22.81 6.51
CA ARG A 39 8.75 -23.45 7.75
C ARG A 39 8.00 -22.85 8.94
N SER A 40 7.70 -23.66 9.95
CA SER A 40 7.12 -23.15 11.21
C SER A 40 8.03 -22.13 11.87
N GLY A 41 7.46 -21.01 12.30
CA GLY A 41 8.19 -19.90 12.92
C GLY A 41 8.86 -18.96 11.93
N THR A 42 8.55 -19.07 10.62
CA THR A 42 9.06 -18.16 9.59
C THR A 42 7.94 -17.41 8.88
N VAL A 43 8.31 -16.28 8.26
CA VAL A 43 7.41 -15.40 7.50
C VAL A 43 7.72 -15.52 6.01
N MET A 44 6.71 -15.86 5.20
CA MET A 44 6.73 -15.75 3.74
C MET A 44 6.10 -14.44 3.32
N GLY A 45 6.87 -13.57 2.68
CA GLY A 45 6.35 -12.37 2.00
C GLY A 45 5.75 -12.70 0.65
N LEU A 46 4.51 -12.29 0.40
CA LEU A 46 3.85 -12.44 -0.89
C LEU A 46 3.64 -11.07 -1.52
N VAL A 47 4.39 -10.77 -2.58
CA VAL A 47 4.43 -9.45 -3.22
C VAL A 47 4.01 -9.49 -4.69
N GLY A 48 3.68 -8.32 -5.26
CA GLY A 48 3.30 -8.16 -6.66
C GLY A 48 2.28 -7.03 -6.83
N GLU A 49 2.02 -6.61 -8.08
CA GLU A 49 1.01 -5.58 -8.41
C GLU A 49 -0.42 -6.01 -8.02
N SER A 50 -1.34 -5.05 -7.92
CA SER A 50 -2.77 -5.29 -7.72
C SER A 50 -3.33 -6.17 -8.85
N GLY A 51 -4.20 -7.12 -8.50
CA GLY A 51 -4.72 -8.08 -9.47
C GLY A 51 -3.78 -9.25 -9.80
N SER A 52 -2.57 -9.34 -9.22
CA SER A 52 -1.67 -10.49 -9.43
C SER A 52 -2.17 -11.80 -8.80
N GLY A 53 -3.20 -11.76 -7.94
CA GLY A 53 -3.79 -12.94 -7.31
C GLY A 53 -3.43 -13.15 -5.85
N LYS A 54 -2.66 -12.27 -5.20
CA LYS A 54 -2.19 -12.39 -3.80
C LYS A 54 -3.32 -12.69 -2.81
N SER A 55 -4.33 -11.79 -2.73
CA SER A 55 -5.46 -11.98 -1.82
C SER A 55 -6.34 -13.20 -2.18
N THR A 56 -6.31 -13.65 -3.44
CA THR A 56 -6.98 -14.90 -3.85
C THR A 56 -6.25 -16.11 -3.29
N VAL A 57 -4.92 -16.14 -3.38
CA VAL A 57 -4.09 -17.17 -2.73
C VAL A 57 -4.30 -17.12 -1.23
N SER A 58 -4.24 -15.94 -0.59
CA SER A 58 -4.43 -15.76 0.86
C SER A 58 -5.70 -16.42 1.37
N VAL A 59 -6.81 -16.20 0.68
CA VAL A 59 -8.11 -16.76 1.07
C VAL A 59 -8.18 -18.26 0.76
N ALA A 60 -7.55 -18.73 -0.34
CA ALA A 60 -7.51 -20.14 -0.68
C ALA A 60 -6.72 -20.99 0.34
N LEU A 61 -5.69 -20.42 0.99
CA LEU A 61 -4.97 -21.07 2.09
C LEU A 61 -5.86 -21.39 3.30
N LEU A 62 -7.02 -20.74 3.41
CA LEU A 62 -8.02 -20.98 4.46
C LEU A 62 -9.10 -22.00 4.02
N GLY A 63 -8.91 -22.67 2.88
CA GLY A 63 -9.92 -23.54 2.26
C GLY A 63 -11.17 -22.78 1.80
N HIS A 64 -11.02 -21.50 1.43
CA HIS A 64 -12.14 -20.66 1.00
C HIS A 64 -11.88 -19.98 -0.34
N ALA A 65 -12.93 -19.82 -1.14
CA ALA A 65 -12.90 -19.03 -2.35
C ALA A 65 -13.90 -17.86 -2.24
N ARG A 66 -13.50 -16.67 -2.68
CA ARG A 66 -14.40 -15.50 -2.71
C ARG A 66 -15.60 -15.78 -3.62
N ARG A 67 -16.72 -15.10 -3.37
CA ARG A 67 -17.94 -15.23 -4.19
C ARG A 67 -17.62 -15.05 -5.68
N GLY A 68 -18.05 -16.01 -6.50
CA GLY A 68 -17.78 -16.04 -7.94
C GLY A 68 -16.49 -16.75 -8.36
N LEU A 69 -15.67 -17.19 -7.40
CA LEU A 69 -14.48 -18.02 -7.60
C LEU A 69 -14.68 -19.41 -7.03
N ARG A 70 -13.87 -20.37 -7.49
CA ARG A 70 -13.74 -21.72 -6.91
C ARG A 70 -12.29 -22.17 -6.91
N ILE A 71 -11.89 -22.97 -5.95
CA ILE A 71 -10.62 -23.69 -5.98
C ILE A 71 -10.82 -24.89 -6.89
N ALA A 72 -10.04 -24.95 -7.98
CA ALA A 72 -10.21 -25.96 -9.02
C ALA A 72 -9.26 -27.15 -8.86
N ALA A 73 -8.05 -26.89 -8.34
CA ALA A 73 -7.02 -27.92 -8.15
C ALA A 73 -6.00 -27.44 -7.12
N GLY A 74 -5.14 -28.37 -6.71
CA GLY A 74 -4.02 -28.16 -5.79
C GLY A 74 -4.24 -28.73 -4.41
N GLU A 75 -3.26 -28.56 -3.57
CA GLU A 75 -3.21 -29.06 -2.21
C GLU A 75 -2.64 -27.98 -1.28
N VAL A 76 -3.22 -27.82 -0.09
CA VAL A 76 -2.75 -26.93 0.97
C VAL A 76 -2.60 -27.75 2.25
N ARG A 77 -1.38 -28.18 2.55
CA ARG A 77 -1.08 -28.95 3.77
C ARG A 77 -0.59 -28.04 4.89
N VAL A 78 -1.29 -28.10 6.01
CA VAL A 78 -0.92 -27.44 7.27
C VAL A 78 -0.66 -28.51 8.32
N ASP A 79 0.57 -28.63 8.80
CA ASP A 79 1.00 -29.72 9.70
C ASP A 79 0.58 -31.12 9.19
N GLY A 80 0.67 -31.34 7.88
CA GLY A 80 0.33 -32.61 7.23
C GLY A 80 -1.15 -32.83 6.94
N GLN A 81 -2.06 -31.94 7.35
CA GLN A 81 -3.49 -31.97 7.04
C GLN A 81 -3.79 -31.16 5.78
N ASP A 82 -4.45 -31.75 4.81
CA ASP A 82 -4.86 -31.04 3.59
C ASP A 82 -6.16 -30.26 3.85
N ILE A 83 -6.03 -28.93 3.90
CA ILE A 83 -7.15 -28.00 4.13
C ILE A 83 -8.20 -28.08 3.02
N LEU A 84 -7.77 -28.32 1.76
CA LEU A 84 -8.68 -28.33 0.62
C LEU A 84 -9.51 -29.62 0.53
N ALA A 85 -9.06 -30.69 1.17
CA ALA A 85 -9.79 -31.97 1.26
C ALA A 85 -10.80 -32.00 2.42
N MET A 86 -10.80 -30.99 3.32
CA MET A 86 -11.68 -30.94 4.48
C MET A 86 -13.13 -30.68 4.08
N THR A 87 -14.06 -31.31 4.81
CA THR A 87 -15.47 -30.96 4.77
C THR A 87 -15.72 -29.58 5.38
N GLU A 88 -16.87 -28.95 5.07
CA GLU A 88 -17.22 -27.63 5.65
C GLU A 88 -17.23 -27.64 7.20
N GLN A 89 -17.62 -28.76 7.80
CA GLN A 89 -17.61 -28.90 9.25
C GLN A 89 -16.19 -28.95 9.82
N GLU A 90 -15.29 -29.68 9.17
CA GLU A 90 -13.86 -29.73 9.53
C GLU A 90 -13.18 -28.39 9.33
N LEU A 91 -13.47 -27.70 8.20
CA LEU A 91 -12.98 -26.33 7.95
C LEU A 91 -13.40 -25.36 9.05
N ARG A 92 -14.66 -25.41 9.49
CA ARG A 92 -15.13 -24.57 10.61
C ARG A 92 -14.36 -24.82 11.89
N ARG A 93 -14.01 -26.09 12.17
CA ARG A 93 -13.21 -26.46 13.33
C ARG A 93 -11.74 -26.12 13.18
N SER A 94 -11.23 -26.04 11.96
CA SER A 94 -9.82 -25.71 11.69
C SER A 94 -9.55 -24.20 11.78
N ARG A 95 -10.56 -23.36 11.44
CA ARG A 95 -10.44 -21.89 11.46
C ARG A 95 -10.25 -21.39 12.89
N GLY A 96 -9.24 -20.55 13.10
CA GLY A 96 -8.81 -20.06 14.41
C GLY A 96 -7.78 -20.96 15.08
N ARG A 97 -7.86 -22.28 14.93
CA ARG A 97 -6.99 -23.26 15.60
C ARG A 97 -5.85 -23.76 14.70
N LEU A 98 -6.15 -24.09 13.46
CA LEU A 98 -5.16 -24.55 12.47
C LEU A 98 -4.73 -23.43 11.55
N VAL A 99 -5.71 -22.69 11.02
CA VAL A 99 -5.50 -21.55 10.12
C VAL A 99 -6.21 -20.31 10.65
N SER A 100 -5.57 -19.13 10.55
CA SER A 100 -6.15 -17.85 10.95
C SER A 100 -5.86 -16.77 9.92
N TYR A 101 -6.62 -15.68 9.95
CA TYR A 101 -6.57 -14.61 8.96
C TYR A 101 -6.71 -13.23 9.58
N VAL A 102 -5.85 -12.32 9.17
CA VAL A 102 -5.95 -10.89 9.48
C VAL A 102 -6.23 -10.16 8.17
N PRO A 103 -7.41 -9.57 7.98
CA PRO A 103 -7.76 -8.85 6.75
C PRO A 103 -7.11 -7.47 6.68
N GLN A 104 -7.14 -6.88 5.50
CA GLN A 104 -6.55 -5.57 5.18
C GLN A 104 -7.18 -4.44 6.01
N ASP A 105 -8.50 -4.48 6.24
CA ASP A 105 -9.21 -3.48 7.03
C ASP A 105 -9.58 -4.07 8.40
N PRO A 106 -8.97 -3.60 9.50
CA PRO A 106 -9.26 -4.08 10.85
C PRO A 106 -10.70 -3.78 11.27
N ALA A 107 -11.29 -2.68 10.79
CA ALA A 107 -12.67 -2.33 11.14
C ALA A 107 -13.67 -3.35 10.57
N SER A 108 -13.36 -3.96 9.43
CA SER A 108 -14.19 -5.01 8.83
C SER A 108 -14.05 -6.38 9.52
N SER A 109 -12.98 -6.59 10.30
CA SER A 109 -12.73 -7.85 11.03
C SER A 109 -13.36 -7.88 12.42
N LEU A 110 -13.61 -6.71 12.99
CA LEU A 110 -14.18 -6.57 14.33
C LEU A 110 -15.68 -6.31 14.25
N ASN A 111 -16.47 -7.04 15.05
CA ASN A 111 -17.91 -6.80 15.15
C ASN A 111 -18.15 -5.50 15.93
N PRO A 112 -18.72 -4.43 15.31
CA PRO A 112 -18.90 -3.14 15.97
C PRO A 112 -19.91 -3.17 17.13
N GLY A 113 -20.77 -4.20 17.19
CA GLY A 113 -21.79 -4.40 18.24
C GLY A 113 -21.30 -5.21 19.44
N LEU A 114 -20.08 -5.74 19.42
CA LEU A 114 -19.52 -6.55 20.49
C LEU A 114 -18.31 -5.87 21.14
N ARG A 115 -18.12 -6.10 22.45
CA ARG A 115 -16.96 -5.62 23.19
C ARG A 115 -15.69 -6.40 22.77
N VAL A 116 -14.55 -5.76 22.83
CA VAL A 116 -13.24 -6.36 22.47
C VAL A 116 -12.96 -7.64 23.24
N GLY A 117 -13.12 -7.61 24.57
CA GLY A 117 -12.92 -8.80 25.41
C GLY A 117 -13.83 -9.98 25.04
N SER A 118 -15.08 -9.69 24.68
CA SER A 118 -16.04 -10.73 24.27
C SER A 118 -15.64 -11.40 22.96
N GLN A 119 -15.15 -10.62 21.98
CA GLN A 119 -14.71 -11.16 20.68
C GLN A 119 -13.46 -12.04 20.81
N LEU A 120 -12.50 -11.64 21.66
CA LEU A 120 -11.31 -12.46 21.96
C LEU A 120 -11.68 -13.77 22.69
N ALA A 121 -12.59 -13.69 23.66
CA ALA A 121 -13.03 -14.86 24.44
C ALA A 121 -13.88 -15.82 23.61
N GLU A 122 -14.64 -15.36 22.61
CA GLU A 122 -15.45 -16.19 21.73
C GLU A 122 -14.61 -17.24 21.00
N ALA A 123 -13.45 -16.87 20.46
CA ALA A 123 -12.56 -17.80 19.79
C ALA A 123 -12.11 -18.94 20.72
N LEU A 124 -11.84 -18.65 21.99
CA LEU A 124 -11.45 -19.65 23.00
C LEU A 124 -12.63 -20.51 23.48
N THR A 125 -13.85 -19.99 23.40
CA THR A 125 -15.07 -20.77 23.67
C THR A 125 -15.31 -21.82 22.58
N ILE A 126 -15.01 -21.45 21.33
CA ILE A 126 -15.10 -22.36 20.18
C ILE A 126 -13.97 -23.40 20.21
N HIS A 127 -12.79 -23.00 20.67
CA HIS A 127 -11.58 -23.82 20.72
C HIS A 127 -11.00 -23.94 22.14
N PRO A 128 -11.69 -24.65 23.05
CA PRO A 128 -11.22 -24.80 24.43
C PRO A 128 -9.89 -25.57 24.55
N ASP A 129 -9.58 -26.40 23.55
CA ASP A 129 -8.30 -27.13 23.40
C ASP A 129 -7.11 -26.22 23.08
N ALA A 130 -7.32 -24.94 22.76
CA ALA A 130 -6.26 -23.95 22.60
C ALA A 130 -5.71 -23.46 23.95
N LEU A 131 -6.45 -23.69 25.05
CA LEU A 131 -6.02 -23.31 26.40
C LEU A 131 -5.03 -24.33 26.96
N ALA A 132 -3.99 -23.83 27.64
CA ALA A 132 -3.11 -24.69 28.42
C ALA A 132 -3.86 -25.32 29.62
N ALA A 133 -3.36 -26.45 30.12
CA ALA A 133 -3.98 -27.11 31.27
C ALA A 133 -4.10 -26.13 32.46
N GLY A 134 -5.32 -25.89 32.93
CA GLY A 134 -5.64 -24.97 34.02
C GLY A 134 -5.66 -23.48 33.66
N GLN A 135 -5.44 -23.11 32.39
CA GLN A 135 -5.53 -21.73 31.93
C GLN A 135 -6.99 -21.34 31.68
N SER A 136 -7.46 -20.22 32.25
CA SER A 136 -8.76 -19.66 31.93
C SER A 136 -8.73 -18.89 30.60
N ALA A 137 -9.89 -18.80 29.92
CA ALA A 137 -10.03 -17.99 28.70
C ALA A 137 -9.62 -16.52 28.95
N LEU A 138 -10.00 -15.96 30.09
CA LEU A 138 -9.65 -14.58 30.44
C LEU A 138 -8.13 -14.40 30.61
N ALA A 139 -7.44 -15.38 31.23
CA ALA A 139 -5.99 -15.33 31.38
C ALA A 139 -5.30 -15.37 30.01
N ARG A 140 -5.79 -16.18 29.05
CA ARG A 140 -5.25 -16.20 27.68
C ARG A 140 -5.55 -14.91 26.92
N VAL A 141 -6.72 -14.31 27.11
CA VAL A 141 -7.08 -12.99 26.53
C VAL A 141 -6.10 -11.92 27.03
N HIS A 142 -5.81 -11.89 28.35
CA HIS A 142 -4.85 -10.94 28.91
C HIS A 142 -3.44 -11.18 28.32
N GLU A 143 -2.98 -12.42 28.29
CA GLU A 143 -1.69 -12.81 27.72
C GLU A 143 -1.53 -12.32 26.27
N VAL A 144 -2.51 -12.59 25.39
CA VAL A 144 -2.41 -12.17 23.98
C VAL A 144 -2.50 -10.67 23.79
N LEU A 145 -3.25 -9.96 24.62
CA LEU A 145 -3.29 -8.49 24.59
C LEU A 145 -1.93 -7.89 24.99
N ASP A 146 -1.29 -8.43 26.03
CA ASP A 146 0.07 -8.02 26.42
C ASP A 146 1.07 -8.35 25.31
N GLU A 147 0.98 -9.54 24.66
CA GLU A 147 1.81 -9.95 23.54
C GLU A 147 1.70 -8.98 22.34
N VAL A 148 0.55 -8.36 22.08
CA VAL A 148 0.39 -7.34 21.03
C VAL A 148 0.61 -5.90 21.54
N GLY A 149 1.15 -5.72 22.75
CA GLY A 149 1.47 -4.42 23.34
C GLY A 149 0.23 -3.58 23.67
N LEU A 150 -0.89 -4.22 24.03
CA LEU A 150 -2.10 -3.59 24.54
C LEU A 150 -2.29 -3.98 26.01
N ALA A 151 -2.20 -3.02 26.92
CA ALA A 151 -2.46 -3.28 28.34
C ALA A 151 -3.89 -3.85 28.51
N PRO A 152 -4.05 -5.05 29.12
CA PRO A 152 -5.33 -5.75 29.24
C PRO A 152 -6.21 -5.15 30.34
N THR A 153 -6.47 -3.85 30.26
CA THR A 153 -7.31 -3.15 31.23
C THR A 153 -8.79 -3.47 31.03
N GLN A 154 -9.57 -3.43 32.12
CA GLN A 154 -11.01 -3.61 32.05
C GLN A 154 -11.65 -2.62 31.06
N ARG A 155 -11.14 -1.38 31.00
CA ARG A 155 -11.58 -0.37 30.04
C ARG A 155 -11.41 -0.83 28.59
N LEU A 156 -10.25 -1.43 28.24
CA LEU A 156 -10.01 -1.95 26.88
C LEU A 156 -10.95 -3.13 26.57
N LEU A 157 -11.08 -4.07 27.50
CA LEU A 157 -11.96 -5.25 27.32
C LEU A 157 -13.42 -4.85 27.14
N ASP A 158 -13.88 -3.80 27.82
CA ASP A 158 -15.26 -3.28 27.73
C ASP A 158 -15.49 -2.31 26.58
N SER A 159 -14.42 -1.87 25.90
CA SER A 159 -14.53 -0.95 24.75
C SER A 159 -15.12 -1.65 23.53
N TYR A 160 -15.85 -0.87 22.73
CA TYR A 160 -16.28 -1.28 21.39
C TYR A 160 -15.21 -0.89 20.34
N PRO A 161 -15.15 -1.56 19.18
CA PRO A 161 -14.14 -1.27 18.14
C PRO A 161 -14.05 0.21 17.74
N HIS A 162 -15.18 0.89 17.58
CA HIS A 162 -15.24 2.31 17.19
C HIS A 162 -14.67 3.28 18.24
N GLN A 163 -14.40 2.83 19.46
CA GLN A 163 -13.79 3.62 20.54
C GLN A 163 -12.24 3.50 20.54
N LEU A 164 -11.70 2.65 19.69
CA LEU A 164 -10.26 2.40 19.56
C LEU A 164 -9.67 3.17 18.37
N SER A 165 -8.40 3.56 18.48
CA SER A 165 -7.64 4.07 17.34
C SER A 165 -7.41 2.96 16.29
N GLY A 166 -7.15 3.32 15.03
CA GLY A 166 -6.88 2.35 13.96
C GLY A 166 -5.75 1.37 14.30
N GLY A 167 -4.66 1.85 14.88
CA GLY A 167 -3.56 0.99 15.34
C GLY A 167 -3.93 0.07 16.51
N GLN A 168 -4.85 0.51 17.39
CA GLN A 168 -5.38 -0.37 18.45
C GLN A 168 -6.31 -1.44 17.87
N GLN A 169 -7.20 -1.07 16.94
CA GLN A 169 -8.07 -2.03 16.22
C GLN A 169 -7.23 -3.09 15.50
N GLN A 170 -6.15 -2.67 14.84
CA GLN A 170 -5.25 -3.59 14.13
C GLN A 170 -4.58 -4.58 15.11
N ARG A 171 -4.07 -4.10 16.23
CA ARG A 171 -3.46 -4.98 17.25
C ARG A 171 -4.49 -5.92 17.88
N VAL A 172 -5.72 -5.48 18.08
CA VAL A 172 -6.82 -6.37 18.53
C VAL A 172 -7.12 -7.44 17.47
N ALA A 173 -7.17 -7.10 16.17
CA ALA A 173 -7.37 -8.05 15.09
C ALA A 173 -6.24 -9.09 15.04
N ILE A 174 -4.98 -8.67 15.24
CA ILE A 174 -3.82 -9.57 15.35
C ILE A 174 -3.97 -10.45 16.60
N ALA A 175 -4.34 -9.89 17.76
CA ALA A 175 -4.58 -10.67 18.98
C ALA A 175 -5.64 -11.75 18.77
N MET A 176 -6.77 -11.42 18.11
CA MET A 176 -7.80 -12.39 17.74
C MET A 176 -7.28 -13.52 16.86
N ALA A 177 -6.40 -13.20 15.91
CA ALA A 177 -5.81 -14.20 15.02
C ALA A 177 -4.82 -15.14 15.75
N PHE A 178 -4.11 -14.64 16.77
CA PHE A 178 -3.12 -15.43 17.54
C PHE A 178 -3.66 -16.05 18.84
N VAL A 179 -4.86 -15.69 19.29
CA VAL A 179 -5.39 -16.11 20.60
C VAL A 179 -5.43 -17.64 20.76
N CYS A 180 -5.75 -18.36 19.69
CA CYS A 180 -5.79 -19.83 19.66
C CYS A 180 -4.45 -20.48 19.22
N ARG A 181 -3.37 -19.71 19.05
CA ARG A 181 -2.05 -20.20 18.62
C ARG A 181 -2.14 -21.07 17.34
N PRO A 182 -2.56 -20.49 16.19
CA PRO A 182 -2.74 -21.23 14.94
C PRO A 182 -1.41 -21.80 14.42
N ARG A 183 -1.47 -22.71 13.45
CA ARG A 183 -0.29 -23.24 12.74
C ARG A 183 0.06 -22.42 11.53
N LEU A 184 -0.94 -21.86 10.86
CA LEU A 184 -0.81 -20.93 9.74
C LEU A 184 -1.57 -19.64 10.06
N ILE A 185 -0.92 -18.51 9.86
CA ILE A 185 -1.59 -17.22 9.84
C ILE A 185 -1.35 -16.53 8.49
N VAL A 186 -2.40 -15.96 7.94
CA VAL A 186 -2.35 -15.15 6.73
C VAL A 186 -2.68 -13.71 7.10
N LEU A 187 -1.77 -12.78 6.82
CA LEU A 187 -1.91 -11.36 7.07
C LEU A 187 -1.99 -10.65 5.71
N ASP A 188 -3.19 -10.18 5.35
CA ASP A 188 -3.44 -9.53 4.06
C ASP A 188 -3.34 -8.02 4.23
N GLU A 189 -2.18 -7.46 3.93
CA GLU A 189 -1.85 -6.02 4.05
C GLU A 189 -2.18 -5.40 5.43
N PRO A 190 -1.78 -6.00 6.55
CA PRO A 190 -2.24 -5.59 7.88
C PRO A 190 -1.73 -4.23 8.33
N THR A 191 -0.82 -3.59 7.60
CA THR A 191 -0.24 -2.29 7.95
C THR A 191 -0.66 -1.16 7.03
N THR A 192 -1.52 -1.42 6.04
CA THR A 192 -2.02 -0.40 5.13
C THR A 192 -2.80 0.67 5.89
N GLY A 193 -2.47 1.96 5.66
CA GLY A 193 -3.11 3.10 6.31
C GLY A 193 -2.64 3.39 7.74
N LEU A 194 -1.65 2.66 8.25
CA LEU A 194 -0.97 3.00 9.50
C LEU A 194 0.19 3.97 9.25
N ASP A 195 0.45 4.82 10.23
CA ASP A 195 1.69 5.62 10.24
C ASP A 195 2.92 4.74 10.48
N VAL A 196 4.09 5.26 10.14
CA VAL A 196 5.37 4.53 10.15
C VAL A 196 5.69 3.93 11.53
N THR A 197 5.50 4.69 12.60
CA THR A 197 5.78 4.24 13.97
C THR A 197 4.85 3.11 14.40
N THR A 198 3.55 3.23 14.12
CA THR A 198 2.56 2.18 14.39
C THR A 198 2.81 0.95 13.52
N GLN A 199 3.15 1.14 12.23
CA GLN A 199 3.51 0.07 11.31
C GLN A 199 4.71 -0.73 11.83
N ARG A 200 5.80 -0.07 12.26
CA ARG A 200 6.98 -0.72 12.82
C ARG A 200 6.63 -1.62 14.01
N ARG A 201 5.85 -1.09 14.97
CA ARG A 201 5.40 -1.86 16.14
C ARG A 201 4.58 -3.09 15.77
N VAL A 202 3.69 -2.97 14.78
CA VAL A 202 2.89 -4.10 14.30
C VAL A 202 3.78 -5.17 13.65
N LEU A 203 4.77 -4.76 12.85
CA LEU A 203 5.71 -5.69 12.22
C LEU A 203 6.56 -6.44 13.24
N ASP A 204 7.12 -5.73 14.23
CA ASP A 204 7.90 -6.32 15.30
C ASP A 204 7.05 -7.31 16.12
N THR A 205 5.80 -6.95 16.45
CA THR A 205 4.83 -7.82 17.13
C THR A 205 4.54 -9.10 16.32
N VAL A 206 4.24 -8.97 15.04
CA VAL A 206 3.96 -10.14 14.17
C VAL A 206 5.17 -11.07 14.11
N ARG A 207 6.38 -10.52 13.94
CA ARG A 207 7.62 -11.29 13.90
C ARG A 207 7.84 -12.05 15.22
N GLU A 208 7.70 -11.35 16.35
CA GLU A 208 7.86 -11.95 17.68
C GLU A 208 6.84 -13.07 17.93
N LEU A 209 5.56 -12.84 17.64
CA LEU A 209 4.51 -13.85 17.80
C LEU A 209 4.72 -15.06 16.88
N THR A 210 5.13 -14.83 15.62
CA THR A 210 5.46 -15.88 14.66
C THR A 210 6.56 -16.81 15.20
N GLN A 211 7.64 -16.23 15.71
CA GLN A 211 8.76 -16.99 16.28
C GLN A 211 8.41 -17.67 17.60
N ARG A 212 7.80 -16.93 18.55
CA ARG A 212 7.44 -17.42 19.90
C ARG A 212 6.48 -18.61 19.84
N HIS A 213 5.44 -18.51 19.01
CA HIS A 213 4.42 -19.56 18.88
C HIS A 213 4.72 -20.56 17.77
N ARG A 214 5.86 -20.43 17.06
CA ARG A 214 6.24 -21.27 15.92
C ARG A 214 5.14 -21.36 14.85
N VAL A 215 4.49 -20.24 14.56
CA VAL A 215 3.45 -20.14 13.53
C VAL A 215 4.13 -19.98 12.17
N ALA A 216 3.64 -20.62 11.11
CA ALA A 216 4.01 -20.28 9.74
C ALA A 216 3.16 -19.07 9.32
N SER A 217 3.78 -18.00 8.83
CA SER A 217 3.09 -16.76 8.51
C SER A 217 3.21 -16.41 7.04
N VAL A 218 2.08 -16.07 6.37
CA VAL A 218 2.06 -15.46 5.05
C VAL A 218 1.75 -13.98 5.22
N TYR A 219 2.67 -13.13 4.83
CA TYR A 219 2.53 -11.68 4.89
C TYR A 219 2.37 -11.11 3.48
N VAL A 220 1.16 -10.67 3.14
CA VAL A 220 0.87 -10.05 1.85
C VAL A 220 1.08 -8.55 1.95
N SER A 221 1.85 -7.99 1.05
CA SER A 221 2.04 -6.54 0.96
C SER A 221 2.36 -6.12 -0.47
N HIS A 222 2.01 -4.88 -0.78
CA HIS A 222 2.53 -4.17 -1.95
C HIS A 222 3.75 -3.31 -1.59
N ASP A 223 4.06 -3.11 -0.29
CA ASP A 223 5.24 -2.38 0.17
C ASP A 223 6.44 -3.33 0.33
N LEU A 224 7.39 -3.18 -0.59
CA LEU A 224 8.60 -4.01 -0.63
C LEU A 224 9.52 -3.78 0.56
N ALA A 225 9.59 -2.55 1.08
CA ALA A 225 10.42 -2.24 2.25
C ALA A 225 9.89 -2.92 3.52
N VAL A 226 8.56 -3.01 3.64
CA VAL A 226 7.92 -3.79 4.71
C VAL A 226 8.30 -5.26 4.62
N VAL A 227 8.19 -5.84 3.42
CA VAL A 227 8.53 -7.26 3.21
C VAL A 227 10.01 -7.53 3.46
N ALA A 228 10.91 -6.66 3.01
CA ALA A 228 12.34 -6.75 3.31
C ALA A 228 12.64 -6.80 4.82
N GLY A 229 11.83 -6.07 5.62
CA GLY A 229 12.00 -5.98 7.07
C GLY A 229 11.41 -7.16 7.86
N ILE A 230 10.39 -7.86 7.34
CA ILE A 230 9.67 -8.89 8.11
C ILE A 230 9.86 -10.31 7.57
N ALA A 231 9.99 -10.50 6.25
CA ALA A 231 9.95 -11.82 5.64
C ALA A 231 11.31 -12.54 5.64
N ASP A 232 11.29 -13.82 5.91
CA ASP A 232 12.46 -14.71 5.76
C ASP A 232 12.60 -15.18 4.30
N GLN A 233 11.47 -15.44 3.66
CA GLN A 233 11.36 -15.81 2.25
C GLN A 233 10.38 -14.88 1.54
N THR A 234 10.60 -14.65 0.25
CA THR A 234 9.73 -13.82 -0.58
C THR A 234 9.30 -14.58 -1.82
N ALA A 235 8.00 -14.54 -2.13
CA ALA A 235 7.43 -15.01 -3.38
C ALA A 235 6.80 -13.83 -4.13
N VAL A 236 7.21 -13.64 -5.38
CA VAL A 236 6.73 -12.57 -6.26
C VAL A 236 5.68 -13.13 -7.20
N MET A 237 4.49 -12.53 -7.18
CA MET A 237 3.36 -12.94 -8.02
C MET A 237 3.13 -11.98 -9.19
N TYR A 238 2.86 -12.54 -10.34
CA TYR A 238 2.41 -11.83 -11.53
C TYR A 238 1.43 -12.68 -12.34
N ALA A 239 0.34 -12.09 -12.83
CA ALA A 239 -0.68 -12.78 -13.64
C ALA A 239 -1.08 -14.15 -13.06
N GLY A 240 -1.40 -14.20 -11.75
CA GLY A 240 -1.89 -15.40 -11.07
C GLY A 240 -0.84 -16.48 -10.81
N ARG A 241 0.45 -16.23 -11.04
CA ARG A 241 1.53 -17.21 -10.86
C ARG A 241 2.65 -16.66 -9.99
N ILE A 242 3.36 -17.55 -9.30
CA ILE A 242 4.67 -17.21 -8.73
C ILE A 242 5.68 -17.19 -9.87
N ILE A 243 6.35 -16.06 -10.03
CA ILE A 243 7.36 -15.85 -11.08
C ILE A 243 8.78 -15.86 -10.53
N GLU A 244 8.94 -15.59 -9.24
CA GLU A 244 10.23 -15.67 -8.56
C GLU A 244 10.00 -15.95 -7.08
N SER A 245 10.81 -16.79 -6.47
CA SER A 245 10.74 -17.11 -5.04
C SER A 245 12.11 -17.53 -4.49
N GLY A 246 12.41 -17.11 -3.25
CA GLY A 246 13.66 -17.45 -2.58
C GLY A 246 13.83 -16.73 -1.24
N PRO A 247 15.02 -16.85 -0.62
CA PRO A 247 15.35 -16.08 0.57
C PRO A 247 15.20 -14.57 0.29
N THR A 248 14.57 -13.85 1.20
CA THR A 248 14.28 -12.40 1.00
C THR A 248 15.54 -11.62 0.66
N ALA A 249 16.64 -11.87 1.38
CA ALA A 249 17.92 -11.19 1.13
C ALA A 249 18.44 -11.43 -0.30
N GLU A 250 18.26 -12.62 -0.87
CA GLU A 250 18.69 -12.94 -2.23
C GLU A 250 17.79 -12.28 -3.28
N ILE A 251 16.45 -12.34 -3.10
CA ILE A 251 15.49 -11.69 -4.01
C ILE A 251 15.77 -10.19 -4.09
N PHE A 252 16.01 -9.53 -2.96
CA PHE A 252 16.25 -8.08 -2.90
C PHE A 252 17.64 -7.68 -3.40
N ARG A 253 18.63 -8.55 -3.28
CA ARG A 253 19.99 -8.30 -3.79
C ARG A 253 20.13 -8.63 -5.28
N SER A 254 19.47 -9.68 -5.73
CA SER A 254 19.74 -10.36 -7.00
C SER A 254 18.45 -10.87 -7.64
N ALA A 255 17.47 -9.97 -7.90
CA ALA A 255 16.27 -10.35 -8.65
C ALA A 255 16.64 -10.90 -10.01
N ARG A 256 16.11 -12.06 -10.35
CA ARG A 256 16.41 -12.79 -11.58
C ARG A 256 15.32 -12.65 -12.64
N HIS A 257 14.09 -12.35 -12.22
CA HIS A 257 13.00 -12.07 -13.16
C HIS A 257 12.92 -10.57 -13.48
N PRO A 258 12.83 -10.16 -14.77
CA PRO A 258 12.75 -8.74 -15.16
C PRO A 258 11.63 -7.95 -14.48
N TYR A 259 10.49 -8.59 -14.18
CA TYR A 259 9.40 -7.96 -13.43
C TYR A 259 9.80 -7.65 -11.98
N THR A 260 10.45 -8.57 -11.28
CA THR A 260 10.93 -8.37 -9.91
C THR A 260 11.93 -7.21 -9.85
N ALA A 261 12.88 -7.17 -10.78
CA ALA A 261 13.82 -6.06 -10.90
C ALA A 261 13.11 -4.73 -11.21
N GLY A 262 12.06 -4.78 -12.04
CA GLY A 262 11.19 -3.62 -12.33
C GLY A 262 10.48 -3.11 -11.09
N LEU A 263 9.94 -3.99 -10.24
CA LEU A 263 9.31 -3.62 -8.97
C LEU A 263 10.30 -2.91 -8.03
N PHE A 264 11.54 -3.40 -7.92
CA PHE A 264 12.56 -2.77 -7.07
C PHE A 264 12.99 -1.40 -7.60
N ARG A 265 13.08 -1.21 -8.93
CA ARG A 265 13.35 0.10 -9.53
C ARG A 265 12.20 1.09 -9.35
N ALA A 266 10.98 0.60 -9.25
CA ALA A 266 9.81 1.41 -8.97
C ALA A 266 9.66 1.76 -7.48
N ALA A 267 10.31 1.02 -6.59
CA ALA A 267 10.20 1.25 -5.15
C ALA A 267 10.98 2.50 -4.71
N PRO A 268 10.34 3.42 -3.97
CA PRO A 268 11.02 4.59 -3.45
C PRO A 268 12.00 4.19 -2.34
N SER A 269 13.13 4.90 -2.26
CA SER A 269 14.17 4.69 -1.25
C SER A 269 14.22 5.86 -0.27
N ALA A 270 14.22 5.57 1.02
CA ALA A 270 14.42 6.58 2.04
C ALA A 270 15.88 7.08 2.14
N ARG A 271 16.83 6.36 1.55
CA ARG A 271 18.27 6.65 1.61
C ARG A 271 18.85 7.29 0.35
N ARG A 272 18.17 7.19 -0.79
CA ARG A 272 18.67 7.67 -2.09
C ARG A 272 17.64 8.53 -2.78
N THR A 273 18.07 9.70 -3.22
CA THR A 273 17.28 10.56 -4.11
C THR A 273 17.51 10.07 -5.55
N ALA A 274 16.50 9.42 -6.13
CA ALA A 274 16.56 8.86 -7.47
C ALA A 274 15.20 8.95 -8.17
N LEU A 275 15.21 8.98 -9.50
CA LEU A 275 14.00 8.87 -10.31
C LEU A 275 13.34 7.51 -10.06
N LEU A 276 12.03 7.50 -9.88
CA LEU A 276 11.29 6.26 -9.83
C LEU A 276 11.01 5.78 -11.25
N VAL A 277 11.35 4.52 -11.52
CA VAL A 277 11.10 3.92 -12.84
C VAL A 277 9.96 2.93 -12.73
N GLY A 278 8.75 3.38 -13.03
CA GLY A 278 7.57 2.51 -13.04
C GLY A 278 7.63 1.47 -14.18
N ILE A 279 6.88 0.39 -14.01
CA ILE A 279 6.74 -0.64 -15.06
C ILE A 279 5.64 -0.19 -16.02
N GLU A 280 5.99 0.06 -17.27
CA GLU A 280 5.05 0.51 -18.29
C GLU A 280 4.00 -0.56 -18.63
N GLY A 281 2.86 -0.11 -19.14
CA GLY A 281 1.75 -0.97 -19.55
C GLY A 281 0.93 -1.50 -18.37
N ARG A 282 0.13 -2.53 -18.62
CA ARG A 282 -0.80 -3.09 -17.63
C ARG A 282 -0.62 -4.59 -17.49
N PRO A 283 -0.80 -5.13 -16.26
CA PRO A 283 -0.89 -6.58 -16.11
C PRO A 283 -2.09 -7.13 -16.89
N PRO A 284 -1.96 -8.31 -17.49
CA PRO A 284 -3.06 -8.93 -18.22
C PRO A 284 -4.18 -9.34 -17.24
N HIS A 285 -5.43 -9.08 -17.65
CA HIS A 285 -6.59 -9.51 -16.87
C HIS A 285 -6.75 -11.04 -16.89
N PRO A 286 -7.33 -11.63 -15.82
CA PRO A 286 -7.79 -13.02 -15.87
C PRO A 286 -8.64 -13.29 -17.10
N GLY A 287 -8.38 -14.40 -17.80
CA GLY A 287 -9.03 -14.74 -19.07
C GLY A 287 -8.43 -14.09 -20.33
N ARG A 288 -7.45 -13.22 -20.18
CA ARG A 288 -6.68 -12.62 -21.27
C ARG A 288 -5.17 -12.80 -21.07
N TRP A 289 -4.78 -13.84 -20.35
CA TRP A 289 -3.37 -14.16 -20.18
C TRP A 289 -2.77 -14.64 -21.51
N PRO A 290 -1.53 -14.23 -21.84
CA PRO A 290 -0.83 -14.75 -23.00
C PRO A 290 -0.57 -16.26 -22.83
N GLN A 291 -0.37 -16.97 -23.93
CA GLN A 291 -0.05 -18.40 -23.91
C GLN A 291 1.32 -18.67 -23.27
N GLY A 292 2.28 -17.74 -23.44
CA GLY A 292 3.62 -17.80 -22.89
C GLY A 292 3.79 -17.06 -21.57
N CYS A 293 4.96 -16.42 -21.43
CA CYS A 293 5.29 -15.63 -20.26
C CYS A 293 4.27 -14.50 -20.07
N GLY A 294 3.61 -14.45 -18.91
CA GLY A 294 2.61 -13.44 -18.57
C GLY A 294 3.14 -12.00 -18.63
N PHE A 295 4.43 -11.82 -18.44
CA PHE A 295 5.10 -10.51 -18.44
C PHE A 295 5.66 -10.11 -19.83
N ALA A 296 5.67 -10.98 -20.83
CA ALA A 296 6.32 -10.76 -22.12
C ALA A 296 5.98 -9.41 -22.77
N SER A 297 4.71 -9.00 -22.76
CA SER A 297 4.26 -7.72 -23.36
C SER A 297 4.78 -6.46 -22.66
N ARG A 298 5.32 -6.59 -21.45
CA ARG A 298 5.88 -5.48 -20.63
C ARG A 298 7.38 -5.68 -20.36
N CYS A 299 7.94 -6.80 -20.79
CA CYS A 299 9.33 -7.16 -20.52
C CYS A 299 10.27 -6.46 -21.52
N PRO A 300 11.24 -5.66 -21.05
CA PRO A 300 12.21 -5.01 -21.95
C PRO A 300 13.18 -6.01 -22.61
N GLN A 301 13.19 -7.27 -22.14
CA GLN A 301 14.05 -8.34 -22.64
C GLN A 301 13.26 -9.49 -23.28
N ALA A 302 11.97 -9.26 -23.63
CA ALA A 302 11.15 -10.28 -24.26
C ALA A 302 11.77 -10.75 -25.58
N GLN A 303 11.81 -12.07 -25.76
CA GLN A 303 12.25 -12.73 -27.00
C GLN A 303 11.11 -13.61 -27.53
N ASP A 304 11.24 -14.08 -28.76
CA ASP A 304 10.17 -14.87 -29.43
C ASP A 304 9.87 -16.18 -28.69
N ASP A 305 10.86 -16.78 -28.03
CA ASP A 305 10.70 -18.01 -27.24
C ASP A 305 9.94 -17.79 -25.91
N CYS A 306 9.74 -16.54 -25.49
CA CYS A 306 8.90 -16.20 -24.35
C CYS A 306 7.39 -16.30 -24.66
N LEU A 307 6.98 -16.41 -25.92
CA LEU A 307 5.59 -16.30 -26.35
C LEU A 307 4.83 -17.63 -26.41
N PRO A 308 5.43 -18.79 -26.81
CA PRO A 308 4.68 -20.02 -27.10
C PRO A 308 4.21 -20.78 -25.86
N ALA A 309 4.95 -20.73 -24.75
CA ALA A 309 4.62 -21.48 -23.55
C ALA A 309 5.02 -20.75 -22.26
N VAL A 310 4.27 -21.01 -21.18
CA VAL A 310 4.62 -20.47 -19.85
C VAL A 310 5.93 -21.11 -19.38
N PRO A 311 6.96 -20.33 -19.05
CA PRO A 311 8.21 -20.89 -18.53
C PRO A 311 7.99 -21.67 -17.23
N SER A 312 8.74 -22.74 -17.00
CA SER A 312 8.76 -23.44 -15.72
C SER A 312 9.52 -22.65 -14.67
N LEU A 313 9.24 -22.88 -13.38
CA LEU A 313 10.10 -22.42 -12.30
C LEU A 313 11.41 -23.22 -12.35
N THR A 314 12.52 -22.53 -12.55
CA THR A 314 13.86 -23.13 -12.60
C THR A 314 14.76 -22.54 -11.53
N SER A 315 15.70 -23.33 -11.01
CA SER A 315 16.69 -22.84 -10.06
C SER A 315 17.62 -21.84 -10.72
N VAL A 316 17.79 -20.69 -10.07
CA VAL A 316 18.68 -19.59 -10.49
C VAL A 316 19.72 -19.26 -9.41
N GLY A 317 19.68 -19.98 -8.29
CA GLY A 317 20.60 -19.90 -7.16
C GLY A 317 20.21 -20.88 -6.05
N PRO A 318 20.94 -20.93 -4.94
CA PRO A 318 20.57 -21.72 -3.76
C PRO A 318 19.22 -21.28 -3.21
N ASP A 319 18.24 -22.20 -3.11
CA ASP A 319 16.87 -21.92 -2.65
C ASP A 319 16.17 -20.75 -3.40
N HIS A 320 16.66 -20.37 -4.59
CA HIS A 320 16.18 -19.29 -5.41
C HIS A 320 15.70 -19.82 -6.77
N VAL A 321 14.42 -19.61 -7.09
CA VAL A 321 13.80 -20.06 -8.33
C VAL A 321 13.17 -18.90 -9.07
N ALA A 322 13.20 -18.94 -10.41
CA ALA A 322 12.56 -17.95 -11.27
C ALA A 322 11.84 -18.61 -12.46
N ARG A 323 10.71 -18.05 -12.86
CA ARG A 323 9.92 -18.45 -14.01
C ARG A 323 10.28 -17.57 -15.22
N CYS A 324 11.52 -17.67 -15.68
CA CYS A 324 12.07 -16.88 -16.77
C CYS A 324 13.01 -17.72 -17.63
N LEU A 325 12.90 -17.62 -18.98
CA LEU A 325 13.82 -18.26 -19.91
C LEU A 325 15.16 -17.53 -20.00
N HIS A 326 15.14 -16.21 -19.77
CA HIS A 326 16.30 -15.31 -19.82
C HIS A 326 16.46 -14.58 -18.49
N PRO A 327 16.85 -15.28 -17.38
CA PRO A 327 17.00 -14.64 -16.08
C PRO A 327 18.10 -13.57 -16.13
N LEU A 328 17.84 -12.47 -15.43
CA LEU A 328 18.80 -11.38 -15.30
C LEU A 328 20.12 -11.86 -14.64
N PRO A 329 21.26 -11.24 -14.95
CA PRO A 329 22.49 -11.45 -14.19
C PRO A 329 22.31 -11.04 -12.72
N SER A 330 23.12 -11.59 -11.82
CA SER A 330 22.99 -11.40 -10.37
C SER A 330 23.20 -9.97 -9.87
N ASP A 331 23.79 -9.11 -10.68
CA ASP A 331 24.07 -7.69 -10.41
C ASP A 331 23.09 -6.71 -11.08
N ALA A 332 22.04 -7.23 -11.73
CA ALA A 332 21.10 -6.41 -12.53
C ALA A 332 20.37 -5.31 -11.73
N ILE A 333 20.19 -5.47 -10.42
CA ILE A 333 19.55 -4.45 -9.56
C ILE A 333 20.53 -3.33 -9.18
N ALA A 334 21.83 -3.58 -9.24
CA ALA A 334 22.87 -2.60 -8.90
C ALA A 334 22.91 -1.38 -9.84
N HIS A 335 22.21 -1.42 -10.98
CA HIS A 335 22.04 -0.25 -11.83
C HIS A 335 21.11 0.75 -11.15
N ALA A 336 21.73 1.72 -10.48
CA ALA A 336 21.02 2.80 -9.81
C ALA A 336 20.08 3.54 -10.77
N ASN A 337 18.88 3.84 -10.33
CA ASN A 337 17.99 4.74 -11.02
C ASN A 337 18.73 6.08 -11.30
N PRO A 338 18.44 6.77 -12.40
CA PRO A 338 19.04 8.06 -12.70
C PRO A 338 18.84 9.05 -11.53
N PRO A 339 19.78 9.97 -11.30
CA PRO A 339 19.60 11.01 -10.30
C PRO A 339 18.45 11.94 -10.70
N VAL A 340 17.79 12.51 -9.70
CA VAL A 340 16.75 13.52 -9.91
C VAL A 340 17.38 14.79 -10.48
N PRO A 341 16.96 15.30 -11.65
CA PRO A 341 17.46 16.57 -12.15
C PRO A 341 17.08 17.72 -11.21
N PRO A 342 17.92 18.76 -11.08
CA PRO A 342 17.60 19.91 -10.26
C PRO A 342 16.35 20.61 -10.78
N SER A 343 15.46 21.01 -9.87
CA SER A 343 14.26 21.78 -10.23
C SER A 343 14.65 23.17 -10.70
N PRO A 344 13.99 23.73 -11.73
CA PRO A 344 14.23 25.12 -12.13
C PRO A 344 13.89 26.04 -10.96
N GLY A 345 14.82 26.94 -10.63
CA GLY A 345 14.59 27.93 -9.59
C GLY A 345 13.60 29.00 -10.06
N HIS A 346 12.44 29.06 -9.42
CA HIS A 346 11.53 30.20 -9.55
C HIS A 346 11.68 31.09 -8.32
N SER A 347 11.68 32.41 -8.49
CA SER A 347 11.74 33.35 -7.39
C SER A 347 10.35 33.62 -6.84
N GLY A 348 10.20 33.62 -5.51
CA GLY A 348 8.94 33.94 -4.83
C GLY A 348 8.29 32.76 -4.13
N SER A 349 7.24 33.05 -3.37
CA SER A 349 6.43 32.06 -2.65
C SER A 349 5.09 31.89 -3.37
N ALA A 350 4.73 30.64 -3.69
CA ALA A 350 3.39 30.34 -4.17
C ALA A 350 2.37 30.37 -3.03
N LEU A 351 2.76 29.86 -1.84
CA LEU A 351 1.89 29.84 -0.66
C LEU A 351 2.71 30.22 0.58
N ALA A 352 2.16 31.09 1.41
CA ALA A 352 2.64 31.37 2.76
C ALA A 352 1.52 31.15 3.78
N VAL A 353 1.84 30.48 4.86
CA VAL A 353 0.96 30.20 6.00
C VAL A 353 1.65 30.75 7.24
N SER A 354 0.98 31.59 8.02
CA SER A 354 1.53 32.19 9.23
C SER A 354 0.57 32.07 10.41
N GLY A 355 1.05 31.49 11.52
CA GLY A 355 0.32 31.36 12.77
C GLY A 355 -1.01 30.62 12.65
N LEU A 356 -1.13 29.63 11.78
CA LEU A 356 -2.40 28.93 11.52
C LEU A 356 -2.82 28.07 12.72
N VAL A 357 -3.93 28.42 13.32
CA VAL A 357 -4.60 27.66 14.40
C VAL A 357 -5.95 27.19 13.90
N ALA A 358 -6.25 25.90 14.02
CA ALA A 358 -7.50 25.31 13.54
C ALA A 358 -8.18 24.44 14.59
N HIS A 359 -9.52 24.41 14.56
CA HIS A 359 -10.35 23.74 15.55
C HIS A 359 -11.39 22.82 14.89
N TYR A 360 -11.72 21.71 15.55
CA TYR A 360 -12.93 20.92 15.34
C TYR A 360 -13.80 21.02 16.59
N GLY A 361 -14.90 21.76 16.52
CA GLY A 361 -15.69 22.10 17.70
C GLY A 361 -14.84 22.86 18.73
N SER A 362 -14.72 22.31 19.94
CA SER A 362 -13.88 22.86 21.01
C SER A 362 -12.43 22.38 20.99
N THR A 363 -12.07 21.40 20.14
CA THR A 363 -10.73 20.81 20.13
C THR A 363 -9.84 21.55 19.14
N GLU A 364 -8.76 22.13 19.62
CA GLU A 364 -7.70 22.70 18.80
C GLU A 364 -6.83 21.57 18.24
N VAL A 365 -6.61 21.60 16.89
CA VAL A 365 -5.88 20.56 16.16
C VAL A 365 -4.59 21.10 15.53
N LEU A 366 -4.55 22.37 15.17
CA LEU A 366 -3.34 23.06 14.71
C LEU A 366 -3.01 24.21 15.67
N HIS A 367 -1.75 24.34 16.04
CA HIS A 367 -1.27 25.20 17.12
C HIS A 367 -0.25 26.22 16.61
N GLY A 368 -0.66 27.13 15.70
CA GLY A 368 0.23 28.17 15.19
C GLY A 368 1.24 27.64 14.16
N VAL A 369 0.74 27.04 13.07
CA VAL A 369 1.56 26.47 12.01
C VAL A 369 2.06 27.56 11.07
N ASP A 370 3.39 27.56 10.83
CA ASP A 370 4.07 28.38 9.84
C ASP A 370 4.70 27.49 8.78
N LEU A 371 4.41 27.77 7.48
CA LEU A 371 5.05 27.09 6.38
C LEU A 371 5.03 27.94 5.10
N THR A 372 5.95 27.64 4.21
CA THR A 372 6.01 28.28 2.88
C THR A 372 6.19 27.21 1.79
N VAL A 373 5.44 27.37 0.69
CA VAL A 373 5.65 26.60 -0.54
C VAL A 373 6.25 27.56 -1.57
N PRO A 374 7.53 27.40 -1.93
CA PRO A 374 8.14 28.21 -2.98
C PRO A 374 7.49 27.94 -4.35
N ALA A 375 7.47 28.96 -5.22
CA ALA A 375 6.91 28.82 -6.56
C ALA A 375 7.66 27.76 -7.38
N GLY A 376 6.92 26.90 -8.09
CA GLY A 376 7.48 25.82 -8.91
C GLY A 376 8.16 24.71 -8.12
N ARG A 377 8.01 24.66 -6.80
CA ARG A 377 8.62 23.61 -5.94
C ARG A 377 7.56 22.73 -5.27
N CYS A 378 7.97 21.57 -4.86
CA CYS A 378 7.17 20.66 -4.05
C CYS A 378 7.64 20.74 -2.61
N THR A 379 6.75 21.13 -1.69
CA THR A 379 6.94 21.05 -0.25
C THR A 379 6.14 19.86 0.29
N ALA A 380 6.84 18.88 0.86
CA ALA A 380 6.18 17.74 1.50
C ALA A 380 5.79 18.07 2.93
N VAL A 381 4.61 17.61 3.38
CA VAL A 381 4.18 17.66 4.78
C VAL A 381 4.08 16.24 5.30
N VAL A 382 4.88 15.93 6.32
CA VAL A 382 5.00 14.57 6.89
C VAL A 382 4.71 14.56 8.39
N GLY A 383 4.40 13.38 8.94
CA GLY A 383 4.13 13.16 10.36
C GLY A 383 3.16 12.00 10.58
N GLU A 384 2.93 11.62 11.83
CA GLU A 384 2.00 10.55 12.21
C GLU A 384 0.55 10.83 11.81
N SER A 385 -0.26 9.77 11.78
CA SER A 385 -1.71 9.90 11.58
C SER A 385 -2.32 10.73 12.73
N GLY A 386 -3.20 11.67 12.37
CA GLY A 386 -3.80 12.58 13.34
C GLY A 386 -2.92 13.77 13.75
N SER A 387 -1.72 13.97 13.19
CA SER A 387 -0.86 15.13 13.51
C SER A 387 -1.37 16.48 12.94
N GLY A 388 -2.47 16.50 12.18
CA GLY A 388 -3.08 17.73 11.64
C GLY A 388 -2.82 18.02 10.16
N LYS A 389 -2.07 17.19 9.43
CA LYS A 389 -1.69 17.40 8.01
C LYS A 389 -2.88 17.65 7.08
N THR A 390 -3.88 16.76 7.11
CA THR A 390 -5.12 16.90 6.32
C THR A 390 -5.92 18.14 6.74
N THR A 391 -5.91 18.51 8.03
CA THR A 391 -6.56 19.72 8.52
C THR A 391 -5.88 20.96 7.94
N LEU A 392 -4.55 21.01 7.96
CA LEU A 392 -3.75 22.06 7.34
C LEU A 392 -4.11 22.23 5.85
N ALA A 393 -4.08 21.13 5.10
CA ALA A 393 -4.44 21.12 3.68
C ALA A 393 -5.86 21.62 3.41
N ARG A 394 -6.83 21.20 4.24
CA ARG A 394 -8.23 21.64 4.13
C ARG A 394 -8.42 23.11 4.47
N CYS A 395 -7.68 23.65 5.44
CA CYS A 395 -7.68 25.09 5.72
C CYS A 395 -7.19 25.88 4.49
N ILE A 396 -6.06 25.47 3.90
CA ILE A 396 -5.48 26.12 2.71
C ILE A 396 -6.48 26.06 1.54
N ALA A 397 -7.09 24.91 1.30
CA ALA A 397 -8.08 24.72 0.24
C ALA A 397 -9.43 25.44 0.49
N GLY A 398 -9.65 25.97 1.70
CA GLY A 398 -10.92 26.55 2.11
C GLY A 398 -12.02 25.52 2.43
N LEU A 399 -11.66 24.25 2.57
CA LEU A 399 -12.57 23.15 2.91
C LEU A 399 -12.84 23.05 4.42
N HIS A 400 -11.98 23.65 5.24
CA HIS A 400 -12.15 23.82 6.68
C HIS A 400 -12.11 25.31 7.02
N GLN A 401 -13.11 25.80 7.75
CA GLN A 401 -13.33 27.24 7.93
C GLN A 401 -13.07 27.74 9.37
N LEU A 402 -13.02 26.80 10.34
CA LEU A 402 -12.79 27.13 11.76
C LEU A 402 -11.30 27.24 12.06
N TRP A 403 -10.68 28.29 11.53
CA TRP A 403 -9.28 28.58 11.75
C TRP A 403 -9.00 30.07 11.87
N ARG A 404 -7.85 30.44 12.41
CA ARG A 404 -7.29 31.79 12.49
C ARG A 404 -5.82 31.77 12.12
N GLY A 405 -5.27 32.91 11.77
CA GLY A 405 -3.93 33.07 11.24
C GLY A 405 -3.98 33.71 9.85
N GLU A 406 -2.89 33.67 9.11
CA GLU A 406 -2.79 34.26 7.78
C GLU A 406 -2.46 33.21 6.73
N LEU A 407 -3.17 33.28 5.61
CA LEU A 407 -2.89 32.52 4.40
C LEU A 407 -2.69 33.51 3.25
N ALA A 408 -1.60 33.41 2.52
CA ALA A 408 -1.36 34.21 1.33
C ALA A 408 -0.94 33.32 0.16
N TYR A 409 -1.54 33.56 -1.02
CA TYR A 409 -1.15 32.95 -2.29
C TYR A 409 -0.54 34.04 -3.17
N ALA A 410 0.68 33.82 -3.68
CA ALA A 410 1.44 34.80 -4.48
C ALA A 410 1.46 36.20 -3.84
N GLY A 411 1.56 36.30 -2.52
CA GLY A 411 1.55 37.54 -1.76
C GLY A 411 0.16 38.16 -1.51
N THR A 412 -0.90 37.54 -2.04
CA THR A 412 -2.29 38.01 -1.82
C THR A 412 -2.96 37.18 -0.73
N ALA A 413 -3.56 37.84 0.27
CA ALA A 413 -4.27 37.18 1.35
C ALA A 413 -5.47 36.36 0.83
N LEU A 414 -5.59 35.11 1.25
CA LEU A 414 -6.72 34.22 0.93
C LEU A 414 -7.80 34.30 2.02
N ASP A 415 -9.06 34.53 1.61
CA ASP A 415 -10.18 34.49 2.55
C ASP A 415 -10.39 33.04 3.08
N PRO A 416 -10.66 32.86 4.38
CA PRO A 416 -11.04 31.57 4.94
C PRO A 416 -12.24 30.92 4.26
N LEU A 417 -13.20 31.74 3.84
CA LEU A 417 -14.43 31.29 3.19
C LEU A 417 -14.23 31.16 1.68
N PRO A 418 -14.32 29.96 1.10
CA PRO A 418 -14.08 29.75 -0.32
C PRO A 418 -15.06 30.51 -1.22
N GLN A 419 -16.27 30.86 -0.71
CA GLN A 419 -17.26 31.66 -1.44
C GLN A 419 -16.81 33.12 -1.65
N ARG A 420 -15.92 33.64 -0.79
CA ARG A 420 -15.34 34.97 -0.89
C ARG A 420 -14.08 35.02 -1.74
N ARG A 421 -13.46 33.84 -1.99
CA ARG A 421 -12.33 33.74 -2.92
C ARG A 421 -12.83 33.98 -4.36
N SER A 422 -12.08 34.72 -5.15
CA SER A 422 -12.34 34.91 -6.57
C SER A 422 -12.39 33.57 -7.33
N LYS A 423 -12.96 33.61 -8.53
CA LYS A 423 -13.00 32.41 -9.38
C LYS A 423 -11.61 31.96 -9.78
N ASP A 424 -10.67 32.91 -10.00
CA ASP A 424 -9.27 32.59 -10.33
C ASP A 424 -8.52 31.99 -9.14
N GLU A 425 -8.64 32.57 -7.93
CA GLU A 425 -8.02 31.98 -6.73
C GLU A 425 -8.46 30.52 -6.50
N ARG A 426 -9.74 30.21 -6.78
CA ARG A 426 -10.23 28.82 -6.70
C ARG A 426 -9.76 27.95 -7.84
N ARG A 427 -9.49 28.52 -9.03
CA ARG A 427 -8.98 27.80 -10.19
C ARG A 427 -7.51 27.44 -10.02
N VAL A 428 -6.68 28.38 -9.59
CA VAL A 428 -5.23 28.19 -9.48
C VAL A 428 -4.84 27.29 -8.31
N LEU A 429 -5.69 27.16 -7.29
CA LEU A 429 -5.48 26.32 -6.12
C LEU A 429 -6.41 25.10 -6.19
N GLN A 430 -5.85 23.94 -6.50
CA GLN A 430 -6.62 22.70 -6.63
C GLN A 430 -6.22 21.68 -5.57
N TYR A 431 -7.18 20.82 -5.18
CA TYR A 431 -7.04 19.82 -4.15
C TYR A 431 -7.34 18.42 -4.68
N VAL A 432 -6.44 17.48 -4.42
CA VAL A 432 -6.64 16.04 -4.71
C VAL A 432 -6.85 15.30 -3.39
N PHE A 433 -8.02 14.68 -3.25
CA PHE A 433 -8.41 13.98 -2.03
C PHE A 433 -7.72 12.62 -1.88
N GLN A 434 -7.50 12.21 -0.64
CA GLN A 434 -6.95 10.92 -0.26
C GLN A 434 -7.77 9.74 -0.83
N ASN A 435 -9.11 9.85 -0.79
CA ASN A 435 -10.00 8.80 -1.28
C ASN A 435 -10.55 9.15 -2.67
N PRO A 436 -10.07 8.50 -3.75
CA PRO A 436 -10.54 8.75 -5.11
C PRO A 436 -12.00 8.31 -5.32
N TYR A 437 -12.50 7.34 -4.56
CA TYR A 437 -13.90 6.89 -4.65
C TYR A 437 -14.89 7.99 -4.24
N ALA A 438 -14.54 8.78 -3.22
CA ALA A 438 -15.35 9.89 -2.76
C ALA A 438 -15.21 11.15 -3.63
N SER A 439 -14.18 11.21 -4.48
CA SER A 439 -13.86 12.40 -5.27
C SER A 439 -14.47 12.40 -6.66
N LEU A 440 -14.82 11.25 -7.24
CA LEU A 440 -15.40 11.13 -8.58
C LEU A 440 -16.90 10.85 -8.50
N ASN A 441 -17.68 11.46 -9.40
CA ASN A 441 -19.10 11.15 -9.53
C ASN A 441 -19.25 9.78 -10.22
N PRO A 442 -19.78 8.75 -9.52
CA PRO A 442 -19.90 7.40 -10.08
C PRO A 442 -20.95 7.27 -11.19
N ARG A 443 -21.79 8.29 -11.38
CA ARG A 443 -22.88 8.31 -12.38
C ARG A 443 -22.50 8.97 -13.69
N THR A 444 -21.28 9.46 -13.82
CA THR A 444 -20.78 10.14 -15.01
C THR A 444 -19.48 9.50 -15.48
N SER A 445 -19.21 9.58 -16.79
CA SER A 445 -17.97 9.00 -17.33
C SER A 445 -16.73 9.74 -16.82
N VAL A 446 -15.58 9.12 -16.97
CA VAL A 446 -14.26 9.70 -16.64
C VAL A 446 -14.07 11.04 -17.34
N GLY A 447 -14.36 11.12 -18.64
CA GLY A 447 -14.27 12.35 -19.41
C GLY A 447 -15.16 13.46 -18.86
N ALA A 448 -16.39 13.13 -18.47
CA ALA A 448 -17.32 14.08 -17.87
C ALA A 448 -16.84 14.56 -16.49
N ASN A 449 -16.25 13.69 -15.67
CA ASN A 449 -15.65 14.05 -14.38
C ASN A 449 -14.48 15.04 -14.55
N ILE A 450 -13.62 14.84 -15.56
CA ILE A 450 -12.50 15.74 -15.87
C ILE A 450 -12.99 17.04 -16.50
N GLU A 451 -14.07 17.00 -17.29
CA GLU A 451 -14.63 18.17 -17.96
C GLU A 451 -15.37 19.11 -17.00
N GLU A 452 -15.90 18.63 -15.89
CA GLU A 452 -16.72 19.40 -14.96
C GLU A 452 -16.05 20.67 -14.45
N PRO A 453 -14.79 20.66 -13.95
CA PRO A 453 -14.08 21.88 -13.58
C PRO A 453 -13.89 22.86 -14.75
N LEU A 454 -13.66 22.35 -15.96
CA LEU A 454 -13.50 23.18 -17.16
C LEU A 454 -14.77 23.97 -17.46
N ARG A 455 -15.94 23.35 -17.33
CA ARG A 455 -17.24 24.04 -17.52
C ARG A 455 -17.43 25.18 -16.53
N TYR A 456 -16.95 25.00 -15.31
CA TYR A 456 -17.12 26.01 -14.26
C TYR A 456 -16.06 27.11 -14.34
N PHE A 457 -14.79 26.78 -14.54
CA PHE A 457 -13.67 27.72 -14.40
C PHE A 457 -13.26 28.39 -15.71
N THR A 458 -13.56 27.81 -16.88
CA THR A 458 -13.10 28.33 -18.19
C THR A 458 -14.26 28.76 -19.07
N GLY A 459 -13.95 29.52 -20.12
CA GLY A 459 -14.88 29.87 -21.21
C GLY A 459 -14.74 28.94 -22.43
N PHE A 460 -14.13 27.76 -22.30
CA PHE A 460 -13.84 26.86 -23.41
C PHE A 460 -15.09 26.36 -24.11
N SER A 461 -15.03 26.25 -25.44
CA SER A 461 -16.07 25.59 -26.24
C SER A 461 -16.14 24.09 -25.89
N ALA A 462 -17.21 23.42 -26.26
CA ALA A 462 -17.34 21.96 -26.05
C ALA A 462 -16.20 21.17 -26.72
N ARG A 463 -15.73 21.63 -27.88
CA ARG A 463 -14.60 21.04 -28.61
C ARG A 463 -13.30 21.20 -27.81
N ASP A 464 -13.00 22.44 -27.37
CA ASP A 464 -11.76 22.70 -26.61
C ASP A 464 -11.73 21.94 -25.29
N ARG A 465 -12.88 21.81 -24.59
CA ARG A 465 -12.99 20.99 -23.39
C ARG A 465 -12.68 19.54 -23.68
N ARG A 466 -13.22 18.97 -24.75
CA ARG A 466 -12.93 17.57 -25.13
C ARG A 466 -11.45 17.37 -25.46
N GLU A 467 -10.85 18.27 -26.22
CA GLU A 467 -9.41 18.23 -26.51
C GLU A 467 -8.57 18.35 -25.23
N ARG A 468 -9.00 19.18 -24.29
CA ARG A 468 -8.34 19.31 -22.99
C ARG A 468 -8.46 18.04 -22.15
N VAL A 469 -9.62 17.40 -22.12
CA VAL A 469 -9.83 16.12 -21.44
C VAL A 469 -8.86 15.06 -21.96
N LEU A 470 -8.70 14.95 -23.28
CA LEU A 470 -7.78 13.97 -23.88
C LEU A 470 -6.31 14.25 -23.51
N ARG A 471 -5.89 15.51 -23.54
CA ARG A 471 -4.55 15.91 -23.08
C ARG A 471 -4.32 15.61 -21.61
N VAL A 472 -5.30 15.85 -20.77
CA VAL A 472 -5.22 15.56 -19.34
C VAL A 472 -5.14 14.05 -19.08
N LEU A 473 -5.85 13.22 -19.85
CA LEU A 473 -5.71 11.77 -19.74
C LEU A 473 -4.28 11.33 -20.08
N ASP A 474 -3.67 11.90 -21.10
CA ASP A 474 -2.26 11.64 -21.46
C ASP A 474 -1.31 12.14 -20.37
N ASP A 475 -1.54 13.34 -19.82
CA ASP A 475 -0.78 13.91 -18.68
C ASP A 475 -0.76 12.98 -17.46
N VAL A 476 -1.79 12.14 -17.26
CA VAL A 476 -1.86 11.15 -16.17
C VAL A 476 -1.66 9.71 -16.66
N ALA A 477 -1.04 9.50 -17.82
CA ALA A 477 -0.77 8.20 -18.46
C ALA A 477 -2.00 7.27 -18.56
N LEU A 478 -3.13 7.85 -18.98
CA LEU A 478 -4.33 7.11 -19.32
C LEU A 478 -4.64 7.33 -20.80
N SER A 479 -4.94 6.25 -21.51
CA SER A 479 -5.30 6.31 -22.93
C SER A 479 -6.67 6.99 -23.15
N ALA A 480 -6.87 7.54 -24.34
CA ALA A 480 -8.07 8.29 -24.69
C ALA A 480 -9.39 7.52 -24.50
N ASP A 481 -9.37 6.18 -24.64
CA ASP A 481 -10.54 5.30 -24.43
C ASP A 481 -11.08 5.32 -22.99
N PHE A 482 -10.29 5.84 -22.04
CA PHE A 482 -10.77 6.03 -20.67
C PHE A 482 -11.85 7.10 -20.55
N ALA A 483 -11.90 8.06 -21.47
CA ALA A 483 -12.90 9.13 -21.42
C ALA A 483 -14.34 8.60 -21.33
N ASP A 484 -14.62 7.50 -21.97
CA ASP A 484 -15.97 6.92 -22.07
C ASP A 484 -16.26 5.89 -20.95
N ARG A 485 -15.26 5.48 -20.15
CA ARG A 485 -15.45 4.53 -19.04
C ARG A 485 -16.13 5.18 -17.85
N MET A 486 -16.81 4.35 -17.06
CA MET A 486 -17.38 4.74 -15.78
C MET A 486 -16.35 4.53 -14.65
N PRO A 487 -16.39 5.31 -13.54
CA PRO A 487 -15.46 5.15 -12.42
C PRO A 487 -15.43 3.76 -11.79
N ASP A 488 -16.54 3.01 -11.80
CA ASP A 488 -16.61 1.64 -11.27
C ASP A 488 -15.87 0.61 -12.14
N GLN A 489 -15.58 0.93 -13.39
CA GLN A 489 -14.81 0.11 -14.32
C GLN A 489 -13.28 0.31 -14.17
N LEU A 490 -12.85 1.18 -13.28
CA LEU A 490 -11.45 1.53 -13.05
C LEU A 490 -10.87 0.79 -11.84
N SER A 491 -9.59 0.44 -11.90
CA SER A 491 -8.80 0.08 -10.73
C SER A 491 -8.61 1.28 -9.79
N GLY A 492 -8.19 1.03 -8.54
CA GLY A 492 -7.91 2.09 -7.57
C GLY A 492 -6.88 3.10 -8.09
N GLY A 493 -5.78 2.63 -8.68
CA GLY A 493 -4.74 3.50 -9.24
C GLY A 493 -5.19 4.29 -10.47
N GLU A 494 -6.06 3.73 -11.31
CA GLU A 494 -6.64 4.46 -12.44
C GLU A 494 -7.59 5.57 -11.97
N ARG A 495 -8.42 5.29 -10.96
CA ARG A 495 -9.29 6.31 -10.33
C ARG A 495 -8.48 7.44 -9.73
N GLN A 496 -7.37 7.12 -9.04
CA GLN A 496 -6.48 8.14 -8.46
C GLN A 496 -5.89 9.04 -9.55
N ARG A 497 -5.42 8.46 -10.66
CA ARG A 497 -4.92 9.23 -11.80
C ARG A 497 -6.00 10.10 -12.44
N VAL A 498 -7.24 9.62 -12.53
CA VAL A 498 -8.39 10.44 -12.97
C VAL A 498 -8.67 11.59 -12.00
N ALA A 499 -8.60 11.36 -10.69
CA ALA A 499 -8.79 12.40 -9.68
C ALA A 499 -7.70 13.49 -9.76
N VAL A 500 -6.44 13.09 -9.97
CA VAL A 500 -5.33 14.01 -10.26
C VAL A 500 -5.57 14.75 -11.58
N GLY A 501 -5.93 14.05 -12.65
CA GLY A 501 -6.25 14.64 -13.95
C GLY A 501 -7.38 15.68 -13.86
N ARG A 502 -8.43 15.40 -13.08
CA ARG A 502 -9.51 16.36 -12.84
C ARG A 502 -8.97 17.67 -12.24
N ALA A 503 -8.10 17.58 -11.24
CA ALA A 503 -7.48 18.77 -10.64
C ALA A 503 -6.57 19.52 -11.62
N LEU A 504 -5.81 18.79 -12.45
CA LEU A 504 -4.91 19.36 -13.46
C LEU A 504 -5.64 19.96 -14.67
N SER A 505 -6.92 19.65 -14.88
CA SER A 505 -7.66 20.05 -16.07
C SER A 505 -7.72 21.57 -16.26
N VAL A 506 -7.76 22.33 -15.17
CA VAL A 506 -7.89 23.80 -15.14
C VAL A 506 -6.55 24.55 -15.07
N ASP A 507 -5.43 23.88 -15.31
CA ASP A 507 -4.07 24.42 -15.20
C ASP A 507 -3.84 25.13 -13.86
N PRO A 508 -3.81 24.37 -12.73
CA PRO A 508 -3.53 24.95 -11.43
C PRO A 508 -2.08 25.39 -11.33
N GLU A 509 -1.82 26.41 -10.50
CA GLU A 509 -0.48 26.87 -10.16
C GLU A 509 -0.01 26.26 -8.83
N LEU A 510 -0.96 25.88 -7.96
CA LEU A 510 -0.71 25.15 -6.72
C LEU A 510 -1.62 23.92 -6.63
N LEU A 511 -1.01 22.76 -6.52
CA LEU A 511 -1.71 21.47 -6.33
C LEU A 511 -1.48 20.95 -4.91
N ILE A 512 -2.55 20.78 -4.16
CA ILE A 512 -2.52 20.15 -2.84
C ILE A 512 -2.85 18.66 -3.01
N CYS A 513 -1.89 17.80 -2.68
CA CYS A 513 -1.99 16.35 -2.79
C CYS A 513 -2.11 15.74 -1.40
N ASP A 514 -3.29 15.28 -1.00
CA ASP A 514 -3.53 14.70 0.32
C ASP A 514 -3.47 13.17 0.26
N GLU A 515 -2.34 12.58 0.64
CA GLU A 515 -2.05 11.14 0.69
C GLU A 515 -2.43 10.37 -0.60
N ILE A 516 -2.20 10.97 -1.75
CA ILE A 516 -2.67 10.44 -3.05
C ILE A 516 -1.97 9.15 -3.52
N THR A 517 -0.93 8.71 -2.82
CA THR A 517 -0.14 7.52 -3.18
C THR A 517 -0.34 6.35 -2.24
N SER A 518 -1.04 6.50 -1.10
CA SER A 518 -1.11 5.51 -0.03
C SER A 518 -1.83 4.19 -0.40
N ALA A 519 -2.72 4.24 -1.40
CA ALA A 519 -3.48 3.07 -1.86
C ALA A 519 -3.02 2.54 -3.22
N LEU A 520 -1.83 2.96 -3.69
CA LEU A 520 -1.29 2.58 -4.99
C LEU A 520 -0.23 1.49 -4.87
N ASP A 521 -0.22 0.58 -5.84
CA ASP A 521 0.91 -0.33 -6.01
C ASP A 521 2.19 0.46 -6.33
N VAL A 522 3.33 -0.08 -5.93
CA VAL A 522 4.66 0.54 -6.10
C VAL A 522 4.90 1.03 -7.53
N SER A 523 4.55 0.23 -8.54
CA SER A 523 4.72 0.59 -9.96
C SER A 523 3.83 1.77 -10.38
N VAL A 524 2.56 1.77 -9.96
CA VAL A 524 1.59 2.86 -10.25
C VAL A 524 1.97 4.13 -9.50
N GLN A 525 2.42 3.99 -8.23
CA GLN A 525 2.94 5.10 -7.44
C GLN A 525 4.15 5.76 -8.13
N ALA A 526 5.10 4.96 -8.60
CA ALA A 526 6.27 5.46 -9.32
C ALA A 526 5.89 6.29 -10.56
N LEU A 527 4.97 5.76 -11.37
CA LEU A 527 4.47 6.47 -12.56
C LEU A 527 3.79 7.80 -12.21
N LEU A 528 2.95 7.82 -11.16
CA LEU A 528 2.26 9.04 -10.73
C LEU A 528 3.24 10.10 -10.21
N VAL A 529 4.19 9.69 -9.36
CA VAL A 529 5.22 10.58 -8.81
C VAL A 529 6.06 11.19 -9.93
N GLU A 530 6.50 10.39 -10.90
CA GLU A 530 7.31 10.86 -12.03
C GLU A 530 6.53 11.82 -12.93
N GLN A 531 5.23 11.57 -13.14
CA GLN A 531 4.37 12.47 -13.91
C GLN A 531 4.15 13.81 -13.22
N LEU A 532 3.89 13.81 -11.90
CA LEU A 532 3.76 15.05 -11.13
C LEU A 532 5.07 15.84 -11.16
N ARG A 533 6.21 15.15 -11.06
CA ARG A 533 7.52 15.76 -11.15
C ARG A 533 7.80 16.36 -12.53
N ARG A 534 7.42 15.65 -13.62
CA ARG A 534 7.50 16.18 -14.98
C ARG A 534 6.66 17.45 -15.14
N LEU A 535 5.40 17.44 -14.66
CA LEU A 535 4.52 18.60 -14.70
C LEU A 535 5.07 19.78 -13.88
N GLN A 536 5.68 19.50 -12.71
CA GLN A 536 6.39 20.51 -11.93
C GLN A 536 7.49 21.17 -12.75
N HIS A 537 8.31 20.36 -13.41
CA HIS A 537 9.45 20.86 -14.20
C HIS A 537 9.01 21.61 -15.47
N GLU A 538 8.06 21.06 -16.21
CA GLU A 538 7.63 21.60 -17.51
C GLU A 538 6.69 22.81 -17.38
N ARG A 539 5.84 22.84 -16.33
CA ARG A 539 4.78 23.85 -16.18
C ARG A 539 5.00 24.78 -14.99
N GLY A 540 6.05 24.60 -14.20
CA GLY A 540 6.28 25.38 -12.99
C GLY A 540 5.23 25.13 -11.90
N LEU A 541 4.60 23.94 -11.88
CA LEU A 541 3.57 23.59 -10.91
C LEU A 541 4.14 23.55 -9.49
N SER A 542 3.57 24.35 -8.58
CA SER A 542 3.88 24.29 -7.16
C SER A 542 3.04 23.20 -6.51
N MET A 543 3.61 22.46 -5.55
CA MET A 543 2.88 21.38 -4.88
C MET A 543 3.05 21.41 -3.36
N LEU A 544 1.93 21.18 -2.65
CA LEU A 544 1.94 20.79 -1.24
C LEU A 544 1.58 19.31 -1.17
N PHE A 545 2.56 18.46 -0.87
CA PHE A 545 2.43 17.01 -0.95
C PHE A 545 2.39 16.38 0.44
N ILE A 546 1.19 15.95 0.87
CA ILE A 546 1.00 15.33 2.18
C ILE A 546 1.17 13.82 2.04
N THR A 547 2.04 13.26 2.85
CA THR A 547 2.28 11.82 2.89
C THR A 547 2.86 11.40 4.25
N HIS A 548 2.69 10.14 4.60
CA HIS A 548 3.43 9.49 5.67
C HIS A 548 4.65 8.71 5.16
N ASN A 549 4.82 8.58 3.84
CA ASN A 549 5.91 7.82 3.22
C ASN A 549 7.11 8.73 2.88
N LEU A 550 8.11 8.74 3.76
CA LEU A 550 9.32 9.57 3.60
C LEU A 550 10.20 9.13 2.41
N ALA A 551 10.11 7.88 1.97
CA ALA A 551 10.81 7.43 0.78
C ALA A 551 10.25 8.11 -0.49
N VAL A 552 8.93 8.34 -0.56
CA VAL A 552 8.29 9.11 -1.63
C VAL A 552 8.70 10.57 -1.59
N VAL A 553 8.84 11.15 -0.37
CA VAL A 553 9.28 12.55 -0.21
C VAL A 553 10.60 12.79 -0.93
N ARG A 554 11.60 11.91 -0.75
CA ARG A 554 12.90 12.03 -1.45
C ARG A 554 12.80 12.00 -2.97
N SER A 555 11.76 11.38 -3.51
CA SER A 555 11.60 11.23 -4.96
C SER A 555 10.86 12.41 -5.61
N ILE A 556 10.10 13.22 -4.85
CA ILE A 556 9.26 14.27 -5.42
C ILE A 556 9.51 15.65 -4.84
N ALA A 557 9.83 15.77 -3.55
CA ALA A 557 9.89 17.05 -2.84
C ALA A 557 11.30 17.63 -2.79
N GLN A 558 11.38 18.95 -2.79
CA GLN A 558 12.59 19.71 -2.55
C GLN A 558 12.67 20.21 -1.12
N ASP A 559 11.52 20.47 -0.49
CA ASP A 559 11.42 20.92 0.89
C ASP A 559 10.48 20.00 1.67
N VAL A 560 10.72 19.85 2.97
CA VAL A 560 9.90 19.04 3.86
C VAL A 560 9.56 19.81 5.13
N VAL A 561 8.32 19.62 5.60
CA VAL A 561 7.78 20.14 6.86
C VAL A 561 7.31 18.95 7.69
N VAL A 562 7.91 18.76 8.85
CA VAL A 562 7.57 17.70 9.79
C VAL A 562 6.57 18.23 10.81
N VAL A 563 5.39 17.63 10.86
CA VAL A 563 4.29 18.03 11.76
C VAL A 563 4.06 16.97 12.83
N SER A 564 4.08 17.39 14.07
CA SER A 564 3.76 16.54 15.23
C SER A 564 2.75 17.25 16.12
N ARG A 565 1.65 16.57 16.47
CA ARG A 565 0.61 17.08 17.39
C ARG A 565 0.17 18.52 17.08
N GLY A 566 -0.07 18.81 15.80
CA GLY A 566 -0.56 20.12 15.38
C GLY A 566 0.49 21.24 15.28
N THR A 567 1.76 20.96 15.51
CA THR A 567 2.86 21.94 15.41
C THR A 567 3.89 21.49 14.35
N VAL A 568 4.53 22.45 13.70
CA VAL A 568 5.73 22.21 12.88
C VAL A 568 6.91 22.04 13.84
N VAL A 569 7.57 20.88 13.78
CA VAL A 569 8.70 20.57 14.66
C VAL A 569 10.04 20.71 13.98
N GLU A 570 10.08 20.52 12.66
CA GLU A 570 11.27 20.68 11.83
C GLU A 570 10.86 20.99 10.37
N GLN A 571 11.62 21.85 9.68
CA GLN A 571 11.38 22.14 8.27
C GLN A 571 12.66 22.59 7.57
N GLY A 572 12.74 22.33 6.27
CA GLY A 572 13.88 22.72 5.44
C GLY A 572 14.02 21.90 4.16
N PRO A 573 15.16 22.00 3.46
CA PRO A 573 15.47 21.16 2.32
C PRO A 573 15.43 19.67 2.70
N VAL A 574 14.88 18.84 1.81
CA VAL A 574 14.68 17.40 2.06
C VAL A 574 15.99 16.71 2.46
N GLU A 575 17.10 16.99 1.75
CA GLU A 575 18.40 16.40 2.06
C GLU A 575 18.88 16.79 3.47
N HIS A 576 18.63 18.04 3.87
CA HIS A 576 19.06 18.50 5.19
C HIS A 576 18.28 17.83 6.33
N VAL A 577 16.95 17.85 6.24
CA VAL A 577 16.06 17.31 7.29
C VAL A 577 16.11 15.78 7.37
N LEU A 578 16.20 15.08 6.21
CA LEU A 578 16.19 13.62 6.20
C LEU A 578 17.57 12.97 6.40
N ASP A 579 18.67 13.67 6.09
CA ASP A 579 20.03 13.13 6.27
C ASP A 579 20.68 13.59 7.59
N ASN A 580 20.25 14.74 8.12
CA ASN A 580 20.78 15.32 9.35
C ASN A 580 19.66 15.88 10.25
N PRO A 581 18.67 15.05 10.67
CA PRO A 581 17.55 15.48 11.46
C PRO A 581 18.00 16.01 12.83
N GLN A 582 17.42 17.14 13.28
CA GLN A 582 17.76 17.76 14.54
C GLN A 582 16.71 17.50 15.63
N HIS A 583 15.45 17.40 15.25
CA HIS A 583 14.38 17.20 16.22
C HIS A 583 14.24 15.72 16.60
N PRO A 584 14.10 15.36 17.91
CA PRO A 584 13.98 13.97 18.36
C PRO A 584 12.86 13.17 17.67
N TYR A 585 11.73 13.81 17.38
CA TYR A 585 10.62 13.20 16.67
C TYR A 585 10.98 12.84 15.23
N THR A 586 11.70 13.71 14.50
CA THR A 586 12.17 13.43 13.14
C THR A 586 13.17 12.27 13.13
N ILE A 587 14.09 12.24 14.10
CA ILE A 587 15.05 11.14 14.26
C ILE A 587 14.32 9.82 14.47
N GLN A 588 13.33 9.79 15.37
CA GLN A 588 12.54 8.59 15.61
C GLN A 588 11.75 8.16 14.37
N LEU A 589 11.09 9.11 13.69
CA LEU A 589 10.30 8.84 12.49
C LEU A 589 11.16 8.21 11.38
N LEU A 590 12.40 8.65 11.22
CA LEU A 590 13.37 8.09 10.27
C LEU A 590 13.91 6.73 10.70
N ALA A 591 14.12 6.52 12.00
CA ALA A 591 14.57 5.23 12.54
C ALA A 591 13.50 4.12 12.41
N ASP A 592 12.24 4.49 12.41
CA ASP A 592 11.11 3.56 12.28
C ASP A 592 10.81 3.17 10.83
N LEU A 593 11.45 3.84 9.84
CA LEU A 593 11.21 3.53 8.42
C LEU A 593 11.67 2.12 8.06
N PRO A 594 10.83 1.35 7.35
CA PRO A 594 11.28 0.10 6.76
C PRO A 594 12.29 0.40 5.62
N HIS A 595 13.34 -0.41 5.54
CA HIS A 595 14.39 -0.28 4.53
C HIS A 595 14.26 -1.37 3.48
N LEU A 596 14.54 -1.03 2.20
CA LEU A 596 14.61 -2.00 1.11
C LEU A 596 15.81 -2.96 1.22
N GLU A 597 16.84 -2.58 1.97
CA GLU A 597 17.98 -3.45 2.24
C GLU A 597 17.61 -4.38 3.40
N PRO A 598 17.62 -5.72 3.19
CA PRO A 598 17.35 -6.65 4.28
C PRO A 598 18.34 -6.41 5.42
N THR A 599 17.82 -6.32 6.65
CA THR A 599 18.68 -6.33 7.84
C THR A 599 19.41 -7.66 7.90
N ALA A 600 20.75 -7.62 7.96
CA ALA A 600 21.63 -8.77 8.04
C ALA A 600 21.35 -9.64 9.27
#